data_b1e4a05c16393b17f6507e1dbab806ca
#
_entry.id   b1e4a05c16393b17f6507e1dbab806ca
#
_cell.length_a   1.000
_cell.length_b   1.000
_cell.length_c   1.000
_cell.angle_alpha   90.00
_cell.angle_beta   90.00
_cell.angle_gamma   90.00
#
_symmetry.space_group_name_H-M   'P 1'
#
loop_
_entity.id
_entity.type
_entity.pdbx_description
1 polymer ?
#
loop_
_entity_poly.entity_id
_entity_poly.type
_entity_poly.pdbx_seq_one_letter_code
_entity_poly.pdbx_strand_id
1 'polypeptide(L)'
;LYKRRFIPARLSDNPYLAESGDYEAMLLSMPEQQRRQLLDGDWDIKEGAAFTEFNRDVHVVEPFRIPSNWVKFRACDYGYGSKSGVVWIAVAPDEQLVVYRELYVSKVLATDLADMILDLEAGDGNIKYGVLDSSLWHKRGDTGPSLAEQMISKGCRWRPSDRSRGSRIAGKNEIHRRLQIDEFTEEPRLVFFDTCTNVISQLPAIPLDKKNPEDVDTKSEDHLYDALRYGIMSRPRFSIFDYDPMGRPSGGMQVADTTFGY
;
A
#
# COMPACT_ATOMS: atom_id res chain seq x y z
N LEU A 1 -5.95 -6.08 30.14
CA LEU A 1 -5.94 -5.43 28.82
C LEU A 1 -6.96 -4.30 28.81
N TYR A 2 -6.51 -3.04 28.88
CA TYR A 2 -7.39 -1.87 28.76
C TYR A 2 -7.75 -1.70 27.28
N LYS A 3 -9.05 -1.80 26.94
CA LYS A 3 -9.53 -1.44 25.60
C LYS A 3 -9.73 0.07 25.54
N ARG A 4 -9.04 0.74 24.64
CA ARG A 4 -9.31 2.13 24.29
C ARG A 4 -10.24 2.13 23.07
N ARG A 5 -11.29 2.94 23.11
CA ARG A 5 -12.18 3.16 21.99
C ARG A 5 -12.08 4.64 21.62
N PHE A 6 -11.74 4.91 20.39
CA PHE A 6 -11.83 6.24 19.81
C PHE A 6 -13.30 6.48 19.40
N ILE A 7 -13.84 7.61 19.77
CA ILE A 7 -15.18 8.06 19.34
C ILE A 7 -14.94 9.34 18.57
N PRO A 8 -15.07 9.33 17.23
CA PRO A 8 -14.90 10.56 16.44
C PRO A 8 -16.02 11.54 16.81
N ALA A 9 -15.70 12.83 16.85
CA ALA A 9 -16.64 13.92 16.99
C ALA A 9 -16.26 15.00 15.97
N ARG A 10 -17.24 15.41 15.17
CA ARG A 10 -17.11 16.49 14.18
C ARG A 10 -17.72 17.77 14.74
N LEU A 11 -17.35 18.92 14.20
CA LEU A 11 -17.99 20.18 14.55
C LEU A 11 -19.50 20.13 14.34
N SER A 12 -19.96 19.49 13.26
CA SER A 12 -21.37 19.27 12.94
C SER A 12 -22.15 18.48 14.01
N ASP A 13 -21.46 17.72 14.86
CA ASP A 13 -22.10 16.97 15.95
C ASP A 13 -22.45 17.85 17.16
N ASN A 14 -21.95 19.12 17.16
CA ASN A 14 -22.24 20.09 18.20
C ASN A 14 -23.07 21.26 17.65
N PRO A 15 -24.40 21.22 17.80
CA PRO A 15 -25.30 22.25 17.23
C PRO A 15 -25.00 23.67 17.75
N TYR A 16 -24.52 23.82 18.98
CA TYR A 16 -24.22 25.12 19.56
C TYR A 16 -23.00 25.81 18.90
N LEU A 17 -22.05 25.04 18.39
CA LEU A 17 -20.88 25.59 17.70
C LEU A 17 -21.12 25.72 16.18
N ALA A 18 -21.98 24.86 15.62
CA ALA A 18 -22.33 24.88 14.21
C ALA A 18 -23.24 26.07 13.84
N GLU A 19 -24.16 26.48 14.77
CA GLU A 19 -25.12 27.56 14.52
C GLU A 19 -24.46 28.94 14.45
N SER A 20 -23.34 29.19 15.16
CA SER A 20 -22.75 30.53 15.20
C SER A 20 -21.98 30.91 13.95
N GLY A 21 -21.47 29.93 13.20
CA GLY A 21 -20.60 30.13 12.03
C GLY A 21 -19.23 30.75 12.32
N ASP A 22 -19.09 31.47 13.42
CA ASP A 22 -17.85 32.17 13.78
C ASP A 22 -16.70 31.19 14.10
N TYR A 23 -17.04 30.08 14.79
CA TYR A 23 -16.06 29.06 15.11
C TYR A 23 -15.60 28.30 13.87
N GLU A 24 -16.52 27.99 12.97
CA GLU A 24 -16.22 27.39 11.68
C GLU A 24 -15.32 28.29 10.83
N ALA A 25 -15.64 29.60 10.74
CA ALA A 25 -14.83 30.58 10.03
C ALA A 25 -13.40 30.69 10.61
N MET A 26 -13.27 30.61 11.93
CA MET A 26 -11.96 30.57 12.60
C MET A 26 -11.18 29.31 12.19
N LEU A 27 -11.82 28.14 12.21
CA LEU A 27 -11.19 26.88 11.79
C LEU A 27 -10.79 26.87 10.32
N LEU A 28 -11.61 27.46 9.45
CA LEU A 28 -11.32 27.60 8.01
C LEU A 28 -10.09 28.48 7.73
N SER A 29 -9.76 29.41 8.65
CA SER A 29 -8.55 30.26 8.55
C SER A 29 -7.26 29.56 9.00
N MET A 30 -7.36 28.38 9.62
CA MET A 30 -6.20 27.62 10.08
C MET A 30 -5.50 26.90 8.93
N PRO A 31 -4.20 26.52 9.11
CA PRO A 31 -3.52 25.63 8.19
C PRO A 31 -4.34 24.35 7.94
N GLU A 32 -4.35 23.87 6.69
CA GLU A 32 -5.19 22.76 6.24
C GLU A 32 -5.17 21.54 7.16
N GLN A 33 -4.01 21.20 7.68
CA GLN A 33 -3.81 20.08 8.58
C GLN A 33 -4.56 20.25 9.90
N GLN A 34 -4.47 21.45 10.52
CA GLN A 34 -5.18 21.76 11.77
C GLN A 34 -6.68 21.86 11.52
N ARG A 35 -7.07 22.40 10.37
CA ARG A 35 -8.46 22.47 9.95
C ARG A 35 -9.07 21.08 9.85
N ARG A 36 -8.43 20.15 9.15
CA ARG A 36 -8.91 18.76 9.02
C ARG A 36 -9.03 18.05 10.38
N GLN A 37 -8.08 18.27 11.29
CA GLN A 37 -8.13 17.70 12.62
C GLN A 37 -9.33 18.23 13.44
N LEU A 38 -9.54 19.53 13.43
CA LEU A 38 -10.51 20.18 14.31
C LEU A 38 -11.92 20.32 13.68
N LEU A 39 -12.00 20.54 12.37
CA LEU A 39 -13.28 20.68 11.67
C LEU A 39 -13.86 19.31 11.29
N ASP A 40 -13.03 18.46 10.69
CA ASP A 40 -13.46 17.18 10.15
C ASP A 40 -13.27 16.01 11.14
N GLY A 41 -12.61 16.28 12.28
CA GLY A 41 -12.32 15.25 13.27
C GLY A 41 -11.29 14.22 12.80
N ASP A 42 -10.47 14.57 11.80
CA ASP A 42 -9.46 13.71 11.22
C ASP A 42 -8.18 13.71 12.07
N TRP A 43 -8.14 12.84 13.06
CA TRP A 43 -7.02 12.69 13.99
C TRP A 43 -5.91 11.76 13.47
N ASP A 44 -6.07 11.19 12.29
CA ASP A 44 -5.05 10.35 11.67
C ASP A 44 -3.90 11.19 11.08
N ILE A 45 -4.14 12.44 10.76
CA ILE A 45 -3.12 13.36 10.23
C ILE A 45 -2.19 13.81 11.35
N LYS A 46 -0.90 13.52 11.20
CA LYS A 46 0.16 13.98 12.09
C LYS A 46 0.94 15.12 11.43
N GLU A 47 1.39 16.07 12.23
CA GLU A 47 2.29 17.12 11.74
C GLU A 47 3.57 16.50 11.16
N GLY A 48 3.92 16.88 9.92
CA GLY A 48 5.04 16.31 9.19
C GLY A 48 4.77 14.92 8.58
N ALA A 49 3.52 14.47 8.52
CA ALA A 49 3.15 13.25 7.82
C ALA A 49 3.45 13.32 6.32
N ALA A 50 3.86 12.19 5.75
CA ALA A 50 4.21 12.12 4.34
C ALA A 50 2.97 12.10 3.42
N PHE A 51 1.84 11.55 3.86
CA PHE A 51 0.64 11.34 3.04
C PHE A 51 -0.56 12.07 3.65
N THR A 52 -0.57 13.39 3.52
CA THR A 52 -1.61 14.26 4.10
C THR A 52 -2.94 14.19 3.34
N GLU A 53 -2.94 13.74 2.10
CA GLU A 53 -4.13 13.53 1.27
C GLU A 53 -4.93 12.28 1.65
N PHE A 54 -4.33 11.37 2.43
CA PHE A 54 -5.07 10.19 2.90
C PHE A 54 -6.25 10.62 3.76
N ASN A 55 -7.43 10.13 3.42
CA ASN A 55 -8.67 10.35 4.15
C ASN A 55 -9.44 9.02 4.24
N ARG A 56 -9.83 8.61 5.43
CA ARG A 56 -10.55 7.34 5.65
C ARG A 56 -11.87 7.28 4.92
N ASP A 57 -12.62 8.39 4.92
CA ASP A 57 -13.95 8.45 4.30
C ASP A 57 -13.89 8.26 2.76
N VAL A 58 -12.70 8.44 2.17
CA VAL A 58 -12.47 8.37 0.71
C VAL A 58 -11.69 7.11 0.33
N HIS A 59 -10.64 6.79 1.10
CA HIS A 59 -9.68 5.75 0.71
C HIS A 59 -9.94 4.39 1.35
N VAL A 60 -10.85 4.31 2.34
CA VAL A 60 -11.19 3.06 3.00
C VAL A 60 -12.57 2.62 2.59
N VAL A 61 -12.65 1.41 2.04
CA VAL A 61 -13.89 0.86 1.50
C VAL A 61 -14.26 -0.44 2.19
N GLU A 62 -15.55 -0.75 2.25
CA GLU A 62 -16.01 -2.04 2.73
C GLU A 62 -15.49 -3.18 1.84
N PRO A 63 -15.14 -4.34 2.41
CA PRO A 63 -14.68 -5.48 1.64
C PRO A 63 -15.74 -5.98 0.67
N PHE A 64 -15.35 -6.16 -0.57
CA PHE A 64 -16.17 -6.79 -1.59
C PHE A 64 -15.45 -7.98 -2.22
N ARG A 65 -16.19 -8.84 -2.90
CA ARG A 65 -15.59 -9.96 -3.61
C ARG A 65 -14.81 -9.45 -4.83
N ILE A 66 -13.49 -9.59 -4.81
CA ILE A 66 -12.64 -9.23 -5.96
C ILE A 66 -13.02 -10.10 -7.16
N PRO A 67 -13.39 -9.50 -8.31
CA PRO A 67 -13.70 -10.24 -9.51
C PRO A 67 -12.54 -11.13 -9.99
N SER A 68 -12.85 -12.30 -10.52
CA SER A 68 -11.82 -13.29 -10.88
C SER A 68 -10.94 -12.85 -12.07
N ASN A 69 -11.44 -11.94 -12.89
CA ASN A 69 -10.72 -11.35 -14.01
C ASN A 69 -9.79 -10.20 -13.63
N TRP A 70 -9.84 -9.71 -12.39
CA TRP A 70 -8.90 -8.71 -11.94
C TRP A 70 -7.52 -9.32 -11.71
N VAL A 71 -6.49 -8.59 -12.11
CA VAL A 71 -5.11 -8.98 -11.82
C VAL A 71 -4.85 -8.81 -10.34
N LYS A 72 -4.43 -9.88 -9.67
CA LYS A 72 -4.02 -9.88 -8.25
C LYS A 72 -2.54 -10.18 -8.14
N PHE A 73 -1.88 -9.46 -7.26
CA PHE A 73 -0.48 -9.67 -6.93
C PHE A 73 -0.24 -9.30 -5.47
N ARG A 74 0.93 -9.65 -4.95
CA ARG A 74 1.32 -9.29 -3.59
C ARG A 74 2.67 -8.59 -3.56
N ALA A 75 2.95 -7.92 -2.45
CA ALA A 75 4.27 -7.36 -2.18
C ALA A 75 4.63 -7.54 -0.71
N CYS A 76 5.92 -7.72 -0.44
CA CYS A 76 6.41 -7.99 0.91
C CYS A 76 7.70 -7.23 1.19
N ASP A 77 7.73 -6.61 2.37
CA ASP A 77 8.94 -6.19 3.05
C ASP A 77 9.16 -7.13 4.24
N TYR A 78 10.23 -7.94 4.17
CA TYR A 78 10.50 -8.98 5.15
C TYR A 78 11.53 -8.53 6.18
N GLY A 79 11.20 -8.68 7.46
CA GLY A 79 12.11 -8.52 8.59
C GLY A 79 11.90 -9.61 9.65
N TYR A 80 12.96 -10.30 10.08
CA TYR A 80 12.86 -11.22 11.20
C TYR A 80 12.92 -10.49 12.54
N GLY A 81 13.90 -9.63 12.72
CA GLY A 81 14.10 -8.83 13.95
C GLY A 81 13.15 -7.64 14.06
N SER A 82 12.67 -7.14 12.94
CA SER A 82 11.60 -6.16 12.81
C SER A 82 10.30 -6.86 12.43
N LYS A 83 9.33 -6.11 11.93
CA LYS A 83 8.11 -6.69 11.40
C LYS A 83 8.26 -7.03 9.91
N SER A 84 7.49 -8.01 9.45
CA SER A 84 7.27 -8.28 8.04
C SER A 84 5.92 -7.74 7.65
N GLY A 85 5.88 -6.91 6.61
CA GLY A 85 4.66 -6.41 6.01
C GLY A 85 4.38 -7.08 4.67
N VAL A 86 3.20 -7.65 4.50
CA VAL A 86 2.73 -8.18 3.21
C VAL A 86 1.42 -7.51 2.86
N VAL A 87 1.28 -7.06 1.63
CA VAL A 87 0.04 -6.51 1.09
C VAL A 87 -0.37 -7.25 -0.18
N TRP A 88 -1.67 -7.51 -0.32
CA TRP A 88 -2.26 -8.05 -1.54
C TRP A 88 -3.05 -6.97 -2.24
N ILE A 89 -2.78 -6.81 -3.53
CA ILE A 89 -3.31 -5.73 -4.34
C ILE A 89 -4.04 -6.33 -5.54
N ALA A 90 -5.26 -5.88 -5.77
CA ALA A 90 -6.02 -6.13 -6.98
C ALA A 90 -6.03 -4.88 -7.87
N VAL A 91 -6.06 -5.08 -9.18
CA VAL A 91 -6.10 -4.01 -10.17
C VAL A 91 -7.46 -4.05 -10.84
N ALA A 92 -8.24 -3.01 -10.65
CA ALA A 92 -9.52 -2.83 -11.33
C ALA A 92 -9.34 -2.46 -12.81
N PRO A 93 -10.36 -2.63 -13.67
CA PRO A 93 -10.27 -2.33 -15.09
C PRO A 93 -9.91 -0.88 -15.43
N ASP A 94 -10.26 0.06 -14.56
CA ASP A 94 -9.95 1.48 -14.65
C ASP A 94 -8.57 1.84 -14.07
N GLU A 95 -7.75 0.83 -13.74
CA GLU A 95 -6.43 0.95 -13.10
C GLU A 95 -6.45 1.40 -11.62
N GLN A 96 -7.60 1.46 -10.96
CA GLN A 96 -7.64 1.64 -9.51
C GLN A 96 -6.98 0.44 -8.82
N LEU A 97 -6.16 0.70 -7.83
CA LEU A 97 -5.54 -0.33 -6.99
C LEU A 97 -6.33 -0.50 -5.71
N VAL A 98 -6.68 -1.74 -5.41
CA VAL A 98 -7.39 -2.12 -4.20
C VAL A 98 -6.48 -2.98 -3.32
N VAL A 99 -6.04 -2.46 -2.19
CA VAL A 99 -5.36 -3.25 -1.17
C VAL A 99 -6.41 -4.02 -0.40
N TYR A 100 -6.57 -5.31 -0.72
CA TYR A 100 -7.69 -6.10 -0.20
C TYR A 100 -7.34 -7.01 0.97
N ARG A 101 -6.05 -7.15 1.27
CA ARG A 101 -5.55 -7.95 2.40
C ARG A 101 -4.17 -7.47 2.82
N GLU A 102 -3.88 -7.61 4.10
CA GLU A 102 -2.55 -7.42 4.67
C GLU A 102 -2.18 -8.58 5.62
N LEU A 103 -0.88 -8.76 5.81
CA LEU A 103 -0.31 -9.58 6.87
C LEU A 103 0.83 -8.79 7.52
N TYR A 104 0.77 -8.62 8.85
CA TYR A 104 1.75 -7.85 9.58
C TYR A 104 2.21 -8.61 10.82
N VAL A 105 3.37 -9.24 10.72
CA VAL A 105 3.88 -10.20 11.71
C VAL A 105 5.34 -9.91 12.06
N SER A 106 5.81 -10.44 13.18
CA SER A 106 7.20 -10.32 13.62
C SER A 106 7.72 -11.66 14.12
N LYS A 107 9.03 -11.86 14.06
CA LYS A 107 9.74 -13.06 14.53
C LYS A 107 9.28 -14.34 13.82
N VAL A 108 8.92 -14.21 12.55
CA VAL A 108 8.53 -15.35 11.68
C VAL A 108 9.68 -15.63 10.71
N LEU A 109 10.07 -16.89 10.58
CA LEU A 109 11.07 -17.30 9.60
C LEU A 109 10.55 -17.10 8.18
N ALA A 110 11.44 -16.87 7.22
CA ALA A 110 11.05 -16.64 5.83
C ALA A 110 10.24 -17.80 5.23
N THR A 111 10.59 -19.03 5.59
CA THR A 111 9.86 -20.24 5.18
C THR A 111 8.45 -20.30 5.77
N ASP A 112 8.31 -19.96 7.05
CA ASP A 112 7.03 -19.99 7.73
C ASP A 112 6.12 -18.86 7.23
N LEU A 113 6.72 -17.69 6.94
CA LEU A 113 5.99 -16.59 6.29
C LEU A 113 5.49 -17.00 4.90
N ALA A 114 6.29 -17.76 4.15
CA ALA A 114 5.86 -18.26 2.84
C ALA A 114 4.67 -19.22 2.97
N ASP A 115 4.69 -20.13 3.95
CA ASP A 115 3.57 -21.03 4.23
C ASP A 115 2.31 -20.24 4.63
N MET A 116 2.42 -19.24 5.53
CA MET A 116 1.31 -18.36 5.91
C MET A 116 0.71 -17.60 4.70
N ILE A 117 1.57 -17.11 3.81
CA ILE A 117 1.13 -16.41 2.59
C ILE A 117 0.33 -17.35 1.70
N LEU A 118 0.83 -18.55 1.45
CA LEU A 118 0.16 -19.55 0.61
C LEU A 118 -1.19 -20.00 1.20
N ASP A 119 -1.26 -20.16 2.51
CA ASP A 119 -2.52 -20.49 3.20
C ASP A 119 -3.56 -19.37 3.02
N LEU A 120 -3.15 -18.12 3.14
CA LEU A 120 -4.03 -16.96 2.93
C LEU A 120 -4.49 -16.83 1.47
N GLU A 121 -3.72 -17.33 0.52
CA GLU A 121 -4.01 -17.30 -0.91
C GLU A 121 -4.87 -18.49 -1.41
N ALA A 122 -5.09 -19.50 -0.58
CA ALA A 122 -5.75 -20.75 -0.99
C ALA A 122 -7.14 -20.54 -1.65
N GLY A 123 -7.85 -19.45 -1.29
CA GLY A 123 -9.16 -19.09 -1.85
C GLY A 123 -9.12 -18.00 -2.94
N ASP A 124 -7.97 -17.40 -3.21
CA ASP A 124 -7.89 -16.19 -4.06
C ASP A 124 -7.87 -16.49 -5.58
N GLY A 125 -7.70 -17.74 -5.96
CA GLY A 125 -7.45 -18.12 -7.35
C GLY A 125 -6.01 -17.76 -7.77
N ASN A 126 -5.83 -17.15 -8.95
CA ASN A 126 -4.49 -16.88 -9.47
C ASN A 126 -3.91 -15.57 -8.93
N ILE A 127 -2.89 -15.67 -8.07
CA ILE A 127 -2.00 -14.55 -7.76
C ILE A 127 -0.89 -14.51 -8.83
N LYS A 128 -0.90 -13.48 -9.66
CA LYS A 128 -0.08 -13.40 -10.88
C LYS A 128 1.42 -13.41 -10.55
N TYR A 129 1.83 -12.68 -9.50
CA TYR A 129 3.22 -12.62 -9.02
C TYR A 129 3.30 -12.07 -7.60
N GLY A 130 4.47 -12.15 -7.01
CA GLY A 130 4.83 -11.45 -5.79
C GLY A 130 6.06 -10.58 -5.99
N VAL A 131 6.17 -9.49 -5.25
CA VAL A 131 7.35 -8.61 -5.20
C VAL A 131 7.92 -8.62 -3.81
N LEU A 132 9.22 -8.84 -3.70
CA LEU A 132 9.91 -8.93 -2.43
C LEU A 132 11.12 -7.98 -2.43
N ASP A 133 11.48 -7.44 -1.28
CA ASP A 133 12.70 -6.62 -1.18
C ASP A 133 13.89 -7.34 -1.83
N SER A 134 14.52 -6.66 -2.78
CA SER A 134 15.64 -7.22 -3.54
C SER A 134 16.86 -7.58 -2.70
N SER A 135 17.01 -7.04 -1.47
CA SER A 135 18.08 -7.44 -0.55
C SER A 135 18.03 -8.90 -0.14
N LEU A 136 16.85 -9.51 -0.23
CA LEU A 136 16.63 -10.89 0.20
C LEU A 136 17.17 -11.93 -0.79
N TRP A 137 17.56 -11.51 -2.00
CA TRP A 137 18.30 -12.35 -2.95
C TRP A 137 19.81 -12.42 -2.66
N HIS A 138 20.32 -11.53 -1.79
CA HIS A 138 21.72 -11.60 -1.40
C HIS A 138 21.96 -12.82 -0.51
N LYS A 139 22.93 -13.64 -0.91
CA LYS A 139 23.36 -14.80 -0.10
C LYS A 139 24.11 -14.31 1.13
N ARG A 140 23.78 -14.88 2.27
CA ARG A 140 24.51 -14.62 3.52
C ARG A 140 25.57 -15.70 3.70
N GLY A 141 26.82 -15.36 3.37
CA GLY A 141 27.94 -16.31 3.42
C GLY A 141 28.07 -17.17 2.14
N ASP A 142 29.04 -18.06 2.13
CA ASP A 142 29.42 -18.87 0.94
C ASP A 142 28.51 -20.08 0.72
N THR A 143 27.60 -20.39 1.64
CA THR A 143 26.82 -21.63 1.60
C THR A 143 25.35 -21.39 1.89
N GLY A 144 24.50 -21.85 0.98
CA GLY A 144 23.07 -21.94 1.17
C GLY A 144 22.24 -21.00 0.29
N PRO A 145 20.92 -21.26 0.20
CA PRO A 145 20.01 -20.44 -0.56
C PRO A 145 19.76 -19.10 0.15
N SER A 146 19.54 -18.03 -0.64
CA SER A 146 19.08 -16.75 -0.15
C SER A 146 17.69 -16.88 0.51
N LEU A 147 17.26 -15.86 1.29
CA LEU A 147 15.92 -15.90 1.91
C LEU A 147 14.82 -15.95 0.85
N ALA A 148 15.00 -15.23 -0.27
CA ALA A 148 14.05 -15.28 -1.39
C ALA A 148 13.98 -16.69 -2.00
N GLU A 149 15.13 -17.36 -2.23
CA GLU A 149 15.18 -18.73 -2.74
C GLU A 149 14.52 -19.73 -1.78
N GLN A 150 14.68 -19.55 -0.46
CA GLN A 150 14.00 -20.37 0.54
C GLN A 150 12.47 -20.22 0.46
N MET A 151 11.95 -19.01 0.34
CA MET A 151 10.50 -18.77 0.17
C MET A 151 9.99 -19.36 -1.15
N ILE A 152 10.78 -19.21 -2.23
CA ILE A 152 10.43 -19.77 -3.54
C ILE A 152 10.39 -21.29 -3.52
N SER A 153 11.29 -21.94 -2.78
CA SER A 153 11.29 -23.42 -2.64
C SER A 153 10.04 -23.96 -1.96
N LYS A 154 9.34 -23.13 -1.17
CA LYS A 154 8.02 -23.44 -0.59
C LYS A 154 6.86 -23.28 -1.58
N GLY A 155 7.11 -22.77 -2.77
CA GLY A 155 6.08 -22.47 -3.78
C GLY A 155 5.63 -21.01 -3.78
N CYS A 156 6.10 -20.19 -2.85
CA CYS A 156 5.78 -18.76 -2.78
C CYS A 156 6.67 -17.98 -3.77
N ARG A 157 6.15 -17.72 -4.98
CA ARG A 157 6.92 -17.11 -6.06
C ARG A 157 7.12 -15.62 -5.84
N TRP A 158 8.36 -15.14 -6.06
CA TRP A 158 8.75 -13.76 -5.90
C TRP A 158 9.62 -13.27 -7.05
N ARG A 159 9.55 -11.97 -7.30
CA ARG A 159 10.51 -11.20 -8.11
C ARG A 159 11.08 -10.07 -7.25
N PRO A 160 12.31 -9.60 -7.53
CA PRO A 160 12.92 -8.53 -6.77
C PRO A 160 12.19 -7.20 -6.98
N SER A 161 12.15 -6.37 -5.94
CA SER A 161 11.71 -4.99 -6.01
C SER A 161 12.71 -4.14 -6.79
N ASP A 162 12.23 -3.03 -7.37
CA ASP A 162 13.10 -2.05 -8.02
C ASP A 162 13.98 -1.33 -6.98
N ARG A 163 15.31 -1.33 -7.22
CA ARG A 163 16.33 -0.62 -6.45
C ARG A 163 17.10 0.40 -7.27
N SER A 164 16.63 0.75 -8.43
CA SER A 164 17.24 1.80 -9.24
C SER A 164 17.32 3.11 -8.45
N ARG A 165 18.31 3.92 -8.78
CA ARG A 165 18.49 5.22 -8.12
C ARG A 165 17.24 6.06 -8.25
N GLY A 166 16.70 6.54 -7.13
CA GLY A 166 15.48 7.34 -7.08
C GLY A 166 14.18 6.54 -7.03
N SER A 167 14.21 5.19 -7.12
CA SER A 167 13.00 4.35 -7.08
C SER A 167 12.18 4.55 -5.81
N ARG A 168 12.82 4.88 -4.68
CA ARG A 168 12.15 5.15 -3.41
C ARG A 168 11.31 6.42 -3.48
N ILE A 169 11.90 7.51 -3.98
CA ILE A 169 11.19 8.80 -4.17
C ILE A 169 10.10 8.66 -5.24
N ALA A 170 10.41 7.99 -6.35
CA ALA A 170 9.43 7.73 -7.41
C ALA A 170 8.23 6.92 -6.88
N GLY A 171 8.47 5.91 -6.05
CA GLY A 171 7.42 5.11 -5.43
C GLY A 171 6.58 5.90 -4.43
N LYS A 172 7.18 6.77 -3.61
CA LYS A 172 6.46 7.69 -2.74
C LYS A 172 5.55 8.61 -3.57
N ASN A 173 6.09 9.23 -4.62
CA ASN A 173 5.33 10.13 -5.48
C ASN A 173 4.19 9.40 -6.21
N GLU A 174 4.38 8.13 -6.60
CA GLU A 174 3.31 7.33 -7.20
C GLU A 174 2.19 7.02 -6.19
N ILE A 175 2.51 6.79 -4.91
CA ILE A 175 1.50 6.64 -3.86
C ILE A 175 0.74 7.96 -3.70
N HIS A 176 1.43 9.11 -3.61
CA HIS A 176 0.79 10.43 -3.57
C HIS A 176 -0.19 10.62 -4.72
N ARG A 177 0.27 10.40 -5.96
CA ARG A 177 -0.55 10.53 -7.16
C ARG A 177 -1.81 9.66 -7.13
N ARG A 178 -1.73 8.47 -6.54
CA ARG A 178 -2.85 7.54 -6.46
C ARG A 178 -3.81 7.83 -5.33
N LEU A 179 -3.35 8.48 -4.28
CA LEU A 179 -4.19 8.96 -3.18
C LEU A 179 -4.95 10.25 -3.56
N GLN A 180 -4.48 11.01 -4.55
CA GLN A 180 -5.22 12.18 -5.03
C GLN A 180 -6.55 11.76 -5.67
N ILE A 181 -7.57 12.54 -5.40
CA ILE A 181 -8.89 12.39 -6.02
C ILE A 181 -8.76 12.87 -7.47
N ASP A 182 -9.12 12.03 -8.40
CA ASP A 182 -9.17 12.37 -9.82
C ASP A 182 -10.34 13.34 -10.07
N GLU A 183 -10.08 14.49 -10.68
CA GLU A 183 -11.08 15.55 -10.90
C GLU A 183 -12.25 15.12 -11.79
N PHE A 184 -12.07 14.09 -12.62
CA PHE A 184 -13.09 13.63 -13.56
C PHE A 184 -13.94 12.49 -13.00
N THR A 185 -13.31 11.59 -12.22
CA THR A 185 -14.00 10.42 -11.65
C THR A 185 -14.46 10.65 -10.22
N GLU A 186 -13.97 11.71 -9.58
CA GLU A 186 -14.18 12.02 -8.16
C GLU A 186 -13.74 10.88 -7.22
N GLU A 187 -12.88 9.97 -7.71
CA GLU A 187 -12.41 8.80 -6.99
C GLU A 187 -10.87 8.75 -6.92
N PRO A 188 -10.30 8.21 -5.84
CA PRO A 188 -8.88 7.97 -5.74
C PRO A 188 -8.47 6.74 -6.56
N ARG A 189 -7.21 6.66 -6.98
CA ARG A 189 -6.65 5.51 -7.69
C ARG A 189 -6.04 4.45 -6.77
N LEU A 190 -6.16 4.63 -5.46
CA LEU A 190 -5.69 3.69 -4.43
C LEU A 190 -6.68 3.67 -3.27
N VAL A 191 -7.26 2.51 -3.03
CA VAL A 191 -8.18 2.28 -1.91
C VAL A 191 -7.78 1.04 -1.12
N PHE A 192 -8.27 0.96 0.12
CA PHE A 192 -7.94 -0.08 1.07
C PHE A 192 -9.23 -0.70 1.62
N PHE A 193 -9.29 -2.00 1.74
CA PHE A 193 -10.34 -2.62 2.51
C PHE A 193 -10.19 -2.27 3.98
N ASP A 194 -11.28 -2.01 4.68
CA ASP A 194 -11.30 -1.64 6.10
C ASP A 194 -10.64 -2.70 7.00
N THR A 195 -10.55 -3.94 6.52
CA THR A 195 -9.83 -5.05 7.16
C THR A 195 -8.31 -4.88 7.15
N CYS A 196 -7.76 -3.99 6.31
CA CYS A 196 -6.33 -3.67 6.24
C CYS A 196 -5.93 -2.63 7.29
N THR A 197 -6.21 -2.93 8.56
CA THR A 197 -6.17 -1.98 9.68
C THR A 197 -4.78 -1.41 9.98
N ASN A 198 -3.72 -2.18 9.72
CA ASN A 198 -2.36 -1.73 9.99
C ASN A 198 -1.87 -0.74 8.93
N VAL A 199 -2.02 -1.02 7.64
CA VAL A 199 -1.62 -0.08 6.58
C VAL A 199 -2.45 1.20 6.64
N ILE A 200 -3.75 1.10 6.93
CA ILE A 200 -4.65 2.24 7.11
C ILE A 200 -4.22 3.14 8.27
N SER A 201 -3.70 2.56 9.36
CA SER A 201 -3.22 3.34 10.50
C SER A 201 -1.79 3.86 10.32
N GLN A 202 -0.95 3.15 9.58
CA GLN A 202 0.46 3.50 9.41
C GLN A 202 0.66 4.57 8.33
N LEU A 203 -0.01 4.43 7.19
CA LEU A 203 0.22 5.30 6.04
C LEU A 203 0.07 6.80 6.35
N PRO A 204 -1.01 7.29 6.98
CA PRO A 204 -1.14 8.69 7.35
C PRO A 204 -0.24 9.11 8.52
N ALA A 205 0.38 8.15 9.20
CA ALA A 205 1.23 8.41 10.36
C ALA A 205 2.74 8.45 10.04
N ILE A 206 3.14 8.04 8.84
CA ILE A 206 4.55 8.02 8.43
C ILE A 206 5.06 9.45 8.28
N PRO A 207 6.13 9.84 9.03
CA PRO A 207 6.69 11.18 8.90
C PRO A 207 7.63 11.29 7.69
N LEU A 208 7.79 12.51 7.17
CA LEU A 208 8.86 12.83 6.25
C LEU A 208 10.23 12.74 6.95
N ASP A 209 11.25 12.34 6.21
CA ASP A 209 12.63 12.38 6.73
C ASP A 209 13.08 13.83 6.93
N LYS A 210 13.58 14.15 8.13
CA LYS A 210 14.00 15.52 8.49
C LYS A 210 15.19 16.02 7.69
N LYS A 211 16.02 15.12 7.15
CA LYS A 211 17.21 15.46 6.37
C LYS A 211 16.94 15.43 4.87
N ASN A 212 16.01 14.60 4.44
CA ASN A 212 15.58 14.48 3.06
C ASN A 212 14.03 14.49 2.98
N PRO A 213 13.39 15.67 2.98
CA PRO A 213 11.93 15.77 2.96
C PRO A 213 11.26 15.18 1.71
N GLU A 214 12.04 14.82 0.70
CA GLU A 214 11.54 14.10 -0.47
C GLU A 214 11.23 12.63 -0.18
N ASP A 215 11.75 12.07 0.95
CA ASP A 215 11.52 10.69 1.36
C ASP A 215 10.81 10.61 2.72
N VAL A 216 10.38 9.42 3.09
CA VAL A 216 9.83 9.12 4.42
C VAL A 216 10.95 8.78 5.40
N ASP A 217 10.71 8.98 6.70
CA ASP A 217 11.65 8.60 7.75
C ASP A 217 11.74 7.06 7.89
N THR A 218 12.87 6.51 7.46
CA THR A 218 13.15 5.05 7.51
C THR A 218 13.33 4.49 8.93
N LYS A 219 13.31 5.34 9.95
CA LYS A 219 13.36 4.91 11.36
C LYS A 219 11.97 4.68 11.95
N SER A 220 10.93 5.10 11.23
CA SER A 220 9.54 4.83 11.59
C SER A 220 9.14 3.38 11.24
N GLU A 221 7.98 2.95 11.70
CA GLU A 221 7.38 1.67 11.24
C GLU A 221 6.90 1.82 9.78
N ASP A 222 7.78 1.55 8.81
CA ASP A 222 7.55 1.75 7.38
C ASP A 222 7.39 0.44 6.58
N HIS A 223 7.35 -0.71 7.23
CA HIS A 223 7.36 -2.01 6.56
C HIS A 223 6.16 -2.25 5.63
N LEU A 224 4.94 -1.88 6.04
CA LEU A 224 3.77 -1.97 5.16
C LEU A 224 3.78 -0.91 4.06
N TYR A 225 4.30 0.28 4.35
CA TYR A 225 4.55 1.30 3.33
C TYR A 225 5.57 0.81 2.28
N ASP A 226 6.69 0.23 2.71
CA ASP A 226 7.69 -0.29 1.78
C ASP A 226 7.12 -1.46 0.95
N ALA A 227 6.38 -2.38 1.55
CA ALA A 227 5.67 -3.41 0.82
C ALA A 227 4.68 -2.82 -0.21
N LEU A 228 3.86 -1.84 0.19
CA LEU A 228 2.93 -1.15 -0.70
C LEU A 228 3.68 -0.47 -1.86
N ARG A 229 4.76 0.24 -1.56
CA ARG A 229 5.61 0.92 -2.54
C ARG A 229 6.21 -0.07 -3.54
N TYR A 230 6.74 -1.22 -3.08
CA TYR A 230 7.24 -2.26 -3.97
C TYR A 230 6.15 -2.80 -4.89
N GLY A 231 4.96 -3.03 -4.34
CA GLY A 231 3.80 -3.47 -5.09
C GLY A 231 3.40 -2.49 -6.17
N ILE A 232 3.21 -1.24 -5.82
CA ILE A 232 2.77 -0.17 -6.73
C ILE A 232 3.79 0.04 -7.86
N MET A 233 5.09 0.10 -7.54
CA MET A 233 6.16 0.27 -8.53
C MET A 233 6.28 -0.91 -9.50
N SER A 234 5.81 -2.07 -9.12
CA SER A 234 5.86 -3.29 -9.93
C SER A 234 4.56 -3.60 -10.66
N ARG A 235 3.54 -2.78 -10.54
CA ARG A 235 2.23 -3.03 -11.15
C ARG A 235 2.34 -3.30 -12.64
N PRO A 236 1.49 -4.17 -13.19
CA PRO A 236 1.45 -4.36 -14.63
C PRO A 236 1.04 -3.03 -15.28
N ARG A 237 1.85 -2.57 -16.23
CA ARG A 237 1.45 -1.50 -17.13
C ARG A 237 0.54 -2.16 -18.15
N PHE A 238 -0.73 -1.79 -18.16
CA PHE A 238 -1.59 -2.16 -19.30
C PHE A 238 -1.17 -1.27 -20.47
N SER A 239 -0.78 -1.90 -21.58
CA SER A 239 -0.67 -1.21 -22.84
C SER A 239 -2.08 -0.89 -23.32
N ILE A 240 -2.32 0.30 -23.84
CA ILE A 240 -3.59 0.67 -24.50
C ILE A 240 -3.90 -0.29 -25.67
N PHE A 241 -2.89 -0.99 -26.16
CA PHE A 241 -3.03 -1.99 -27.23
C PHE A 241 -3.53 -3.36 -26.74
N ASP A 242 -3.56 -3.60 -25.41
CA ASP A 242 -4.08 -4.86 -24.84
C ASP A 242 -5.58 -4.78 -24.52
N TYR A 243 -6.24 -3.66 -24.77
CA TYR A 243 -7.68 -3.52 -24.64
C TYR A 243 -8.37 -4.08 -25.89
N ASP A 244 -8.81 -5.33 -25.82
CA ASP A 244 -9.77 -5.90 -26.78
C ASP A 244 -11.20 -5.70 -26.23
N PRO A 245 -11.98 -4.75 -26.80
CA PRO A 245 -13.36 -4.51 -26.35
C PRO A 245 -14.29 -5.70 -26.62
N MET A 246 -13.83 -6.73 -27.32
CA MET A 246 -14.60 -7.94 -27.65
C MET A 246 -14.19 -9.17 -26.82
N GLY A 247 -13.26 -9.03 -25.84
CA GLY A 247 -12.92 -10.11 -24.90
C GLY A 247 -12.28 -11.35 -25.52
N ARG A 248 -11.63 -11.23 -26.68
CA ARG A 248 -10.90 -12.35 -27.26
C ARG A 248 -9.59 -12.58 -26.49
N PRO A 249 -9.24 -13.83 -26.13
CA PRO A 249 -7.97 -14.09 -25.50
C PRO A 249 -6.85 -13.70 -26.47
N SER A 250 -6.14 -12.61 -26.20
CA SER A 250 -4.95 -12.24 -26.95
C SER A 250 -3.89 -13.31 -26.70
N GLY A 251 -3.47 -13.96 -27.78
CA GLY A 251 -2.42 -14.96 -27.73
C GLY A 251 -1.12 -14.37 -27.19
N GLY A 252 -0.56 -15.05 -26.18
CA GLY A 252 0.83 -15.02 -25.79
C GLY A 252 1.42 -13.64 -25.53
N MET A 253 1.39 -13.24 -24.27
CA MET A 253 2.19 -12.14 -23.76
C MET A 253 3.68 -12.50 -23.94
N GLN A 254 4.33 -11.98 -25.00
CA GLN A 254 5.78 -11.89 -25.04
C GLN A 254 6.20 -10.86 -23.99
N VAL A 255 6.61 -11.34 -22.84
CA VAL A 255 7.46 -10.54 -21.95
C VAL A 255 8.69 -10.19 -22.77
N ALA A 256 8.90 -8.91 -23.03
CA ALA A 256 10.16 -8.45 -23.55
C ALA A 256 11.21 -8.73 -22.47
N ASP A 257 11.84 -9.89 -22.59
CA ASP A 257 13.01 -10.27 -21.82
C ASP A 257 14.17 -9.45 -22.37
N THR A 258 14.44 -8.34 -21.71
CA THR A 258 15.68 -7.60 -21.97
C THR A 258 16.80 -8.32 -21.25
N THR A 259 17.39 -9.27 -21.98
CA THR A 259 18.82 -9.57 -22.01
C THR A 259 19.60 -9.20 -20.75
N PHE A 260 19.81 -10.16 -19.88
CA PHE A 260 21.03 -10.20 -19.10
C PHE A 260 22.12 -10.91 -19.91
N GLY A 261 22.92 -10.11 -20.59
CA GLY A 261 24.22 -10.51 -21.09
C GLY A 261 25.28 -10.03 -20.08
N TYR A 262 26.03 -10.99 -19.54
CA TYR A 262 27.27 -10.93 -18.78
C TYR A 262 27.29 -10.18 -17.45
#